data_cd79d640ba1612b19a004ac69ae1b234
#
_entry.id   cd79d640ba1612b19a004ac69ae1b234
#
_cell.length_a   1.000
_cell.length_b   1.000
_cell.length_c   1.000
_cell.angle_alpha   90.00
_cell.angle_beta   90.00
_cell.angle_gamma   90.00
#
_symmetry.space_group_name_H-M   'P 1'
#
loop_
_entity.id
_entity.type
_entity.pdbx_description
1 polymer ?
#
loop_
_entity_poly.entity_id
_entity_poly.type
_entity_poly.pdbx_seq_one_letter_code
_entity_poly.pdbx_strand_id
1 'polypeptide(L)'
;WPEEIFYNKAQPIDPYYVLMELPDSDKTLNFMQIFPFTPANRENMVAWMAAQSDPDKYGEKLVYNFGKDSLFFGPKQIEARIDQDPLISAQLSLWNQQGSSVIRGNLLIIPLGDSLLYVEPLYLQAQSGRIPELRRVILATSDRVVMAENLGLALVQLFGRNTVERAGLADLLAAASEAAAAQNAGASNAGQTSADELGGATLEQLIVTANRQYTAAQAHLRSGDWAAYGDEMDALQATLQQLVQLTGVAPVETPAAETPAAETTPAPTPESAE
;
A
#
# COMPACT_ATOMS: atom_id res chain seq x y z
N TRP A 1 5.01 5.64 27.16
CA TRP A 1 4.95 6.60 26.06
C TRP A 1 4.75 5.80 24.77
N PRO A 2 3.78 6.14 23.90
CA PRO A 2 3.61 5.47 22.64
C PRO A 2 4.83 5.72 21.72
N GLU A 3 5.16 4.74 20.90
CA GLU A 3 6.29 4.80 19.97
C GLU A 3 5.78 4.71 18.52
N GLU A 4 6.48 5.38 17.62
CA GLU A 4 6.30 5.31 16.15
C GLU A 4 7.62 5.01 15.46
N ILE A 5 7.58 4.63 14.19
CA ILE A 5 8.78 4.53 13.36
C ILE A 5 8.88 5.79 12.50
N PHE A 6 9.79 6.67 12.88
CA PHE A 6 10.08 7.90 12.16
C PHE A 6 11.52 7.91 11.65
N TYR A 7 11.73 8.21 10.37
CA TYR A 7 13.03 8.09 9.69
C TYR A 7 13.70 6.72 9.93
N ASN A 8 12.92 5.62 9.85
CA ASN A 8 13.38 4.25 10.08
C ASN A 8 13.97 3.99 11.48
N LYS A 9 13.59 4.79 12.49
CA LYS A 9 13.98 4.62 13.88
C LYS A 9 12.75 4.63 14.77
N ALA A 10 12.68 3.68 15.69
CA ALA A 10 11.67 3.71 16.74
C ALA A 10 11.98 4.89 17.67
N GLN A 11 10.99 5.74 17.88
CA GLN A 11 11.07 6.89 18.79
C GLN A 11 9.73 7.10 19.50
N PRO A 12 9.72 7.75 20.67
CA PRO A 12 8.47 8.21 21.27
C PRO A 12 7.74 9.16 20.31
N ILE A 13 6.43 8.99 20.20
CA ILE A 13 5.59 9.94 19.45
C ILE A 13 5.66 11.31 20.12
N ASP A 14 6.02 12.31 19.35
CA ASP A 14 5.87 13.70 19.76
C ASP A 14 4.47 14.21 19.38
N PRO A 15 3.87 15.10 20.20
CA PRO A 15 2.64 15.77 19.82
C PRO A 15 2.83 16.53 18.51
N TYR A 16 1.91 16.37 17.56
CA TYR A 16 1.99 17.05 16.26
C TYR A 16 0.78 17.93 16.01
N TYR A 17 0.98 18.98 15.22
CA TYR A 17 -0.06 19.95 14.87
C TYR A 17 -0.86 19.46 13.68
N VAL A 18 -2.18 19.62 13.78
CA VAL A 18 -3.15 19.35 12.71
C VAL A 18 -4.18 20.45 12.63
N LEU A 19 -4.74 20.61 11.45
CA LEU A 19 -5.93 21.43 11.21
C LEU A 19 -7.07 20.46 10.88
N MET A 20 -8.02 20.28 11.80
CA MET A 20 -9.12 19.35 11.63
C MET A 20 -10.39 19.82 12.34
N GLU A 21 -11.52 19.25 11.95
CA GLU A 21 -12.77 19.35 12.69
C GLU A 21 -12.76 18.36 13.85
N LEU A 22 -13.12 18.81 15.03
CA LEU A 22 -13.32 17.89 16.18
C LEU A 22 -14.66 17.17 16.01
N PRO A 23 -14.74 15.87 16.34
CA PRO A 23 -16.02 15.21 16.56
C PRO A 23 -16.81 16.04 17.58
N ASP A 24 -18.09 16.24 17.38
CA ASP A 24 -18.99 17.02 18.25
C ASP A 24 -18.75 18.54 18.29
N SER A 25 -17.97 19.12 17.36
CA SER A 25 -17.79 20.57 17.24
C SER A 25 -18.69 21.19 16.15
N ASP A 26 -18.71 22.52 16.10
CA ASP A 26 -19.50 23.33 15.16
C ASP A 26 -19.07 23.22 13.69
N LYS A 27 -18.45 22.13 13.27
CA LYS A 27 -17.86 21.89 11.93
C LYS A 27 -16.88 22.99 11.51
N THR A 28 -16.19 23.56 12.46
CA THR A 28 -15.11 24.50 12.21
C THR A 28 -13.78 23.79 12.25
N LEU A 29 -12.89 24.13 11.31
CA LEU A 29 -11.50 23.69 11.35
C LEU A 29 -10.83 24.37 12.53
N ASN A 30 -10.23 23.56 13.41
CA ASN A 30 -9.47 24.02 14.56
C ASN A 30 -8.01 23.65 14.39
N PHE A 31 -7.12 24.58 14.68
CA PHE A 31 -5.69 24.30 14.76
C PHE A 31 -5.39 23.75 16.14
N MET A 32 -4.87 22.52 16.19
CA MET A 32 -4.65 21.82 17.45
C MET A 32 -3.42 20.95 17.41
N GLN A 33 -2.94 20.63 18.59
CA GLN A 33 -1.90 19.64 18.83
C GLN A 33 -2.56 18.35 19.31
N ILE A 34 -2.25 17.23 18.67
CA ILE A 34 -2.85 15.94 19.03
C ILE A 34 -1.81 14.97 19.56
N PHE A 35 -2.27 14.06 20.44
CA PHE A 35 -1.43 13.08 21.08
C PHE A 35 -2.22 11.79 21.43
N PRO A 36 -1.74 10.61 21.02
CA PRO A 36 -2.31 9.33 21.42
C PRO A 36 -1.81 8.90 22.80
N PHE A 37 -2.61 8.12 23.55
CA PHE A 37 -2.21 7.53 24.82
C PHE A 37 -2.35 6.02 24.81
N THR A 38 -1.26 5.35 25.21
CA THR A 38 -1.22 3.92 25.51
C THR A 38 -0.87 3.70 26.98
N PRO A 39 -1.45 2.70 27.67
CA PRO A 39 -1.05 2.37 29.04
C PRO A 39 0.38 1.88 29.09
N ALA A 40 1.02 2.02 30.25
CA ALA A 40 2.32 1.41 30.48
C ALA A 40 2.25 -0.11 30.26
N ASN A 41 3.20 -0.67 29.51
CA ASN A 41 3.32 -2.09 29.17
C ASN A 41 2.16 -2.66 28.31
N ARG A 42 1.39 -1.80 27.66
CA ARG A 42 0.37 -2.20 26.69
C ARG A 42 0.50 -1.35 25.43
N GLU A 43 0.21 -1.95 24.28
CA GLU A 43 0.36 -1.27 23.00
C GLU A 43 -0.96 -0.69 22.47
N ASN A 44 -2.10 -1.09 23.04
CA ASN A 44 -3.39 -0.59 22.64
C ASN A 44 -3.63 0.83 23.15
N MET A 45 -4.25 1.67 22.32
CA MET A 45 -4.67 3.00 22.73
C MET A 45 -5.84 2.95 23.70
N VAL A 46 -5.82 3.84 24.68
CA VAL A 46 -6.93 4.03 25.65
C VAL A 46 -7.55 5.41 25.56
N ALA A 47 -6.82 6.37 25.01
CA ALA A 47 -7.30 7.73 24.83
C ALA A 47 -6.56 8.44 23.70
N TRP A 48 -7.19 9.49 23.21
CA TRP A 48 -6.63 10.43 22.26
C TRP A 48 -6.91 11.85 22.77
N MET A 49 -5.91 12.72 22.77
CA MET A 49 -6.05 14.07 23.28
C MET A 49 -5.79 15.09 22.18
N ALA A 50 -6.61 16.12 22.13
CA ALA A 50 -6.37 17.33 21.37
C ALA A 50 -6.20 18.52 22.31
N ALA A 51 -5.17 19.35 22.05
CA ALA A 51 -4.98 20.63 22.71
C ALA A 51 -5.15 21.75 21.69
N GLN A 52 -6.14 22.62 21.89
CA GLN A 52 -6.46 23.68 20.96
C GLN A 52 -5.36 24.75 20.97
N SER A 53 -4.99 25.21 19.79
CA SER A 53 -3.93 26.19 19.57
C SER A 53 -4.43 27.48 18.91
N ASP A 54 -5.73 27.57 18.62
CA ASP A 54 -6.36 28.82 18.15
C ASP A 54 -6.41 29.85 19.28
N PRO A 55 -6.24 31.17 18.98
CA PRO A 55 -6.11 32.20 20.00
C PRO A 55 -7.25 32.23 21.02
N ASP A 56 -8.48 32.05 20.55
CA ASP A 56 -9.69 32.16 21.39
C ASP A 56 -9.89 30.93 22.31
N LYS A 57 -9.26 29.80 21.97
CA LYS A 57 -9.40 28.52 22.68
C LYS A 57 -8.05 27.95 23.09
N TYR A 58 -7.02 28.78 23.12
CA TYR A 58 -5.65 28.33 23.38
C TYR A 58 -5.50 27.61 24.72
N GLY A 59 -5.01 26.38 24.65
CA GLY A 59 -4.76 25.56 25.84
C GLY A 59 -5.97 24.75 26.31
N GLU A 60 -7.15 24.90 25.68
CA GLU A 60 -8.26 23.99 25.94
C GLU A 60 -7.89 22.58 25.49
N LYS A 61 -8.22 21.59 26.33
CA LYS A 61 -7.87 20.20 26.08
C LYS A 61 -9.14 19.36 25.96
N LEU A 62 -9.18 18.56 24.93
CA LEU A 62 -10.23 17.58 24.72
C LEU A 62 -9.60 16.19 24.77
N VAL A 63 -10.18 15.31 25.56
CA VAL A 63 -9.70 13.92 25.70
C VAL A 63 -10.82 12.97 25.33
N TYR A 64 -10.59 12.20 24.27
CA TYR A 64 -11.45 11.10 23.88
C TYR A 64 -10.97 9.83 24.57
N ASN A 65 -11.78 9.30 25.49
CA ASN A 65 -11.50 8.01 26.12
C ASN A 65 -12.16 6.89 25.33
N PHE A 66 -11.39 5.92 24.93
CA PHE A 66 -11.90 4.75 24.23
C PHE A 66 -12.52 3.76 25.21
N GLY A 67 -13.69 3.23 24.84
CA GLY A 67 -14.39 2.22 25.63
C GLY A 67 -13.56 0.93 25.77
N LYS A 68 -13.76 0.21 26.86
CA LYS A 68 -13.08 -1.07 27.11
C LYS A 68 -13.58 -2.20 26.21
N ASP A 69 -14.74 -2.01 25.61
CA ASP A 69 -15.41 -3.01 24.75
C ASP A 69 -14.88 -3.02 23.31
N SER A 70 -14.07 -2.04 22.95
CA SER A 70 -13.46 -1.91 21.63
C SER A 70 -11.95 -1.91 21.73
N LEU A 71 -11.30 -2.62 20.80
CA LEU A 71 -9.86 -2.67 20.72
C LEU A 71 -9.35 -1.62 19.72
N PHE A 72 -8.64 -0.62 20.22
CA PHE A 72 -7.97 0.37 19.39
C PHE A 72 -6.47 0.09 19.35
N PHE A 73 -5.96 -0.15 18.17
CA PHE A 73 -4.53 -0.39 18.00
C PHE A 73 -3.71 0.86 18.31
N GLY A 74 -2.64 0.69 19.05
CA GLY A 74 -1.66 1.75 19.24
C GLY A 74 -0.73 1.88 18.03
N PRO A 75 0.05 2.97 17.99
CA PRO A 75 0.95 3.26 16.87
C PRO A 75 1.85 2.08 16.49
N LYS A 76 2.52 1.50 17.46
CA LYS A 76 3.43 0.35 17.26
C LYS A 76 2.74 -0.89 16.70
N GLN A 77 1.47 -1.13 17.07
CA GLN A 77 0.71 -2.26 16.52
C GLN A 77 0.33 -2.02 15.05
N ILE A 78 -0.03 -0.79 14.70
CA ILE A 78 -0.31 -0.41 13.30
C ILE A 78 0.95 -0.50 12.46
N GLU A 79 2.08 -0.01 12.95
CA GLU A 79 3.38 -0.13 12.29
C GLU A 79 3.72 -1.60 12.00
N ALA A 80 3.56 -2.47 12.99
CA ALA A 80 3.79 -3.90 12.81
C ALA A 80 2.86 -4.52 11.76
N ARG A 81 1.60 -4.09 11.68
CA ARG A 81 0.66 -4.56 10.66
C ARG A 81 1.02 -4.07 9.26
N ILE A 82 1.50 -2.83 9.14
CA ILE A 82 2.00 -2.27 7.88
C ILE A 82 3.20 -3.10 7.39
N ASP A 83 4.14 -3.40 8.28
CA ASP A 83 5.33 -4.19 7.96
C ASP A 83 5.03 -5.66 7.63
N GLN A 84 3.93 -6.20 8.16
CA GLN A 84 3.47 -7.56 7.87
C GLN A 84 2.67 -7.68 6.57
N ASP A 85 2.21 -6.57 5.98
CA ASP A 85 1.53 -6.61 4.69
C ASP A 85 2.53 -7.00 3.58
N PRO A 86 2.29 -8.11 2.84
CA PRO A 86 3.27 -8.62 1.88
C PRO A 86 3.56 -7.67 0.72
N LEU A 87 2.55 -6.91 0.27
CA LEU A 87 2.70 -5.98 -0.83
C LEU A 87 3.49 -4.75 -0.40
N ILE A 88 3.17 -4.21 0.77
CA ILE A 88 3.85 -3.06 1.34
C ILE A 88 5.30 -3.43 1.68
N SER A 89 5.51 -4.54 2.38
CA SER A 89 6.84 -5.03 2.77
C SER A 89 7.75 -5.26 1.56
N ALA A 90 7.24 -5.89 0.51
CA ALA A 90 7.98 -6.10 -0.73
C ALA A 90 8.37 -4.76 -1.38
N GLN A 91 7.44 -3.80 -1.42
CA GLN A 91 7.67 -2.49 -2.02
C GLN A 91 8.69 -1.66 -1.22
N LEU A 92 8.58 -1.65 0.11
CA LEU A 92 9.55 -0.98 1.00
C LEU A 92 10.95 -1.58 0.84
N SER A 93 11.05 -2.92 0.75
CA SER A 93 12.31 -3.62 0.53
C SER A 93 12.93 -3.25 -0.81
N LEU A 94 12.12 -3.17 -1.87
CA LEU A 94 12.58 -2.76 -3.21
C LEU A 94 13.13 -1.33 -3.21
N TRP A 95 12.46 -0.40 -2.54
CA TRP A 95 12.87 1.01 -2.50
C TRP A 95 14.05 1.28 -1.57
N ASN A 96 14.33 0.40 -0.61
CA ASN A 96 15.50 0.49 0.26
C ASN A 96 16.75 -0.17 -0.32
N GLN A 97 16.75 -0.52 -1.61
CA GLN A 97 17.93 -1.03 -2.30
C GLN A 97 18.95 0.06 -2.62
N GLN A 98 20.10 -0.35 -3.18
CA GLN A 98 21.19 0.57 -3.50
C GLN A 98 20.71 1.75 -4.38
N GLY A 99 20.98 2.98 -3.92
CA GLY A 99 20.66 4.20 -4.61
C GLY A 99 19.48 5.00 -4.07
N SER A 100 18.63 4.41 -3.24
CA SER A 100 17.51 5.11 -2.59
C SER A 100 17.22 4.59 -1.19
N SER A 101 16.49 5.37 -0.41
CA SER A 101 16.00 5.00 0.91
C SER A 101 14.57 5.48 1.12
N VAL A 102 13.77 4.67 1.78
CA VAL A 102 12.42 5.04 2.22
C VAL A 102 12.51 5.74 3.55
N ILE A 103 11.80 6.85 3.67
CA ILE A 103 11.62 7.59 4.91
C ILE A 103 10.14 7.49 5.27
N ARG A 104 9.84 6.92 6.42
CA ARG A 104 8.50 6.92 7.00
C ARG A 104 8.28 8.25 7.69
N GLY A 105 7.15 8.90 7.40
CA GLY A 105 6.75 10.13 8.09
C GLY A 105 5.99 9.83 9.37
N ASN A 106 5.51 10.87 10.05
CA ASN A 106 4.75 10.72 11.28
C ASN A 106 3.45 9.95 11.03
N LEU A 107 3.14 9.02 11.92
CA LEU A 107 1.89 8.30 11.92
C LEU A 107 0.79 9.18 12.51
N LEU A 108 -0.09 9.70 11.64
CA LEU A 108 -1.25 10.47 12.06
C LEU A 108 -2.38 9.53 12.49
N ILE A 109 -2.97 9.80 13.65
CA ILE A 109 -4.08 9.02 14.20
C ILE A 109 -5.31 9.92 14.29
N ILE A 110 -6.31 9.65 13.47
CA ILE A 110 -7.49 10.50 13.27
C ILE A 110 -8.73 9.75 13.74
N PRO A 111 -9.45 10.26 14.75
CA PRO A 111 -10.73 9.70 15.16
C PRO A 111 -11.78 9.88 14.04
N LEU A 112 -12.49 8.78 13.71
CA LEU A 112 -13.60 8.77 12.78
C LEU A 112 -14.81 8.08 13.43
N GLY A 113 -15.66 8.85 14.08
CA GLY A 113 -16.77 8.29 14.86
C GLY A 113 -16.24 7.29 15.90
N ASP A 114 -16.72 6.05 15.83
CA ASP A 114 -16.32 4.97 16.76
C ASP A 114 -15.05 4.21 16.31
N SER A 115 -14.32 4.72 15.34
CA SER A 115 -13.11 4.07 14.79
C SER A 115 -11.94 5.04 14.67
N LEU A 116 -10.76 4.50 14.36
CA LEU A 116 -9.56 5.28 14.08
C LEU A 116 -9.10 5.07 12.64
N LEU A 117 -8.71 6.15 11.99
CA LEU A 117 -7.96 6.14 10.76
C LEU A 117 -6.51 6.47 11.05
N TYR A 118 -5.62 5.61 10.61
CA TYR A 118 -4.17 5.80 10.67
C TYR A 118 -3.67 6.20 9.29
N VAL A 119 -2.86 7.25 9.23
CA VAL A 119 -2.32 7.79 7.98
C VAL A 119 -0.82 7.92 8.12
N GLU A 120 -0.07 7.25 7.26
CA GLU A 120 1.39 7.31 7.25
C GLU A 120 1.89 7.67 5.84
N PRO A 121 2.54 8.82 5.68
CA PRO A 121 3.18 9.18 4.41
C PRO A 121 4.54 8.50 4.27
N LEU A 122 4.83 7.99 3.07
CA LEU A 122 6.11 7.41 2.70
C LEU A 122 6.83 8.32 1.72
N TYR A 123 8.05 8.69 2.08
CA TYR A 123 8.93 9.48 1.22
C TYR A 123 10.05 8.61 0.68
N LEU A 124 10.46 8.89 -0.53
CA LEU A 124 11.63 8.29 -1.16
C LEU A 124 12.72 9.34 -1.31
N GLN A 125 13.92 9.02 -0.87
CA GLN A 125 15.09 9.87 -1.00
C GLN A 125 16.17 9.14 -1.79
N ALA A 126 16.65 9.75 -2.88
CA ALA A 126 17.81 9.25 -3.59
C ALA A 126 19.09 9.51 -2.80
N GLN A 127 20.05 8.61 -2.81
CA GLN A 127 21.34 8.78 -2.12
C GLN A 127 22.14 9.99 -2.63
N SER A 128 21.99 10.31 -3.93
CA SER A 128 22.62 11.49 -4.56
C SER A 128 21.82 12.78 -4.32
N GLY A 129 20.51 12.68 -4.01
CA GLY A 129 19.62 13.80 -3.75
C GLY A 129 19.24 13.86 -2.27
N ARG A 130 19.28 15.06 -1.69
CA ARG A 130 18.95 15.22 -0.26
C ARG A 130 17.49 15.63 -0.01
N ILE A 131 16.67 15.66 -1.05
CA ILE A 131 15.27 16.09 -0.96
C ILE A 131 14.39 14.84 -0.98
N PRO A 132 13.69 14.52 0.12
CA PRO A 132 12.70 13.46 0.14
C PRO A 132 11.45 13.86 -0.68
N GLU A 133 10.95 12.95 -1.49
CA GLU A 133 9.71 13.13 -2.25
C GLU A 133 8.62 12.21 -1.72
N LEU A 134 7.40 12.74 -1.52
CA LEU A 134 6.25 11.91 -1.14
C LEU A 134 5.96 10.90 -2.27
N ARG A 135 6.04 9.63 -1.93
CA ARG A 135 5.91 8.55 -2.92
C ARG A 135 4.64 7.74 -2.75
N ARG A 136 4.22 7.51 -1.51
CA ARG A 136 3.00 6.75 -1.17
C ARG A 136 2.38 7.29 0.10
N VAL A 137 1.11 6.98 0.25
CA VAL A 137 0.38 7.17 1.50
C VAL A 137 -0.20 5.83 1.90
N ILE A 138 0.08 5.43 3.13
CA ILE A 138 -0.53 4.26 3.75
C ILE A 138 -1.72 4.72 4.58
N LEU A 139 -2.85 4.06 4.42
CA LEU A 139 -4.00 4.18 5.30
C LEU A 139 -4.27 2.84 5.97
N ALA A 140 -4.57 2.90 7.26
CA ALA A 140 -4.96 1.72 8.01
C ALA A 140 -6.17 1.99 8.90
N THR A 141 -6.95 0.94 9.11
CA THR A 141 -8.00 0.85 10.13
C THR A 141 -7.73 -0.39 10.98
N SER A 142 -8.62 -0.69 11.94
CA SER A 142 -8.55 -1.96 12.70
C SER A 142 -8.50 -3.20 11.80
N ASP A 143 -9.10 -3.15 10.61
CA ASP A 143 -9.34 -4.34 9.79
C ASP A 143 -8.48 -4.39 8.52
N ARG A 144 -8.12 -3.23 7.96
CA ARG A 144 -7.51 -3.12 6.64
C ARG A 144 -6.32 -2.19 6.64
N VAL A 145 -5.34 -2.53 5.80
CA VAL A 145 -4.20 -1.66 5.44
C VAL A 145 -4.20 -1.52 3.93
N VAL A 146 -3.99 -0.32 3.42
CA VAL A 146 -3.86 -0.03 2.00
C VAL A 146 -2.73 0.96 1.77
N MET A 147 -2.11 0.91 0.60
CA MET A 147 -1.07 1.85 0.18
C MET A 147 -1.37 2.34 -1.23
N ALA A 148 -1.35 3.65 -1.44
CA ALA A 148 -1.59 4.25 -2.74
C ALA A 148 -0.63 5.43 -3.01
N GLU A 149 -0.65 5.95 -4.23
CA GLU A 149 0.24 7.04 -4.67
C GLU A 149 -0.05 8.36 -3.95
N ASN A 150 -1.29 8.56 -3.52
CA ASN A 150 -1.71 9.75 -2.78
C ASN A 150 -2.89 9.43 -1.86
N LEU A 151 -3.24 10.39 -1.01
CA LEU A 151 -4.30 10.25 -0.02
C LEU A 151 -5.67 9.95 -0.66
N GLY A 152 -6.03 10.60 -1.76
CA GLY A 152 -7.32 10.40 -2.41
C GLY A 152 -7.50 8.98 -2.92
N LEU A 153 -6.49 8.44 -3.60
CA LEU A 153 -6.49 7.05 -4.07
C LEU A 153 -6.48 6.05 -2.91
N ALA A 154 -5.75 6.33 -1.84
CA ALA A 154 -5.74 5.49 -0.64
C ALA A 154 -7.12 5.44 0.04
N LEU A 155 -7.82 6.57 0.13
CA LEU A 155 -9.19 6.64 0.65
C LEU A 155 -10.17 5.83 -0.21
N VAL A 156 -10.04 5.89 -1.54
CA VAL A 156 -10.85 5.06 -2.44
C VAL A 156 -10.60 3.57 -2.24
N GLN A 157 -9.34 3.16 -2.09
CA GLN A 157 -9.00 1.77 -1.85
C GLN A 157 -9.53 1.27 -0.50
N LEU A 158 -9.53 2.13 0.52
CA LEU A 158 -9.96 1.77 1.87
C LEU A 158 -11.48 1.76 2.01
N PHE A 159 -12.17 2.80 1.56
CA PHE A 159 -13.60 3.04 1.79
C PHE A 159 -14.49 2.85 0.56
N GLY A 160 -13.90 2.77 -0.63
CA GLY A 160 -14.62 2.73 -1.91
C GLY A 160 -14.98 4.13 -2.42
N ARG A 161 -14.99 4.28 -3.76
CA ARG A 161 -15.24 5.55 -4.45
C ARG A 161 -16.55 6.22 -4.03
N ASN A 162 -17.65 5.47 -4.03
CA ASN A 162 -18.97 6.01 -3.69
C ASN A 162 -19.05 6.59 -2.25
N THR A 163 -18.30 6.04 -1.32
CA THR A 163 -18.25 6.53 0.06
C THR A 163 -17.48 7.85 0.13
N VAL A 164 -16.34 7.92 -0.55
CA VAL A 164 -15.49 9.12 -0.60
C VAL A 164 -16.20 10.28 -1.30
N GLU A 165 -16.93 10.02 -2.40
CA GLU A 165 -17.74 11.03 -3.10
C GLU A 165 -18.90 11.54 -2.22
N ARG A 166 -19.61 10.66 -1.52
CA ARG A 166 -20.66 11.05 -0.56
C ARG A 166 -20.13 11.85 0.64
N ALA A 167 -18.89 11.65 1.01
CA ALA A 167 -18.22 12.44 2.04
C ALA A 167 -17.82 13.85 1.57
N GLY A 168 -18.14 14.23 0.32
CA GLY A 168 -17.81 15.54 -0.24
C GLY A 168 -16.35 15.71 -0.67
N LEU A 169 -15.63 14.60 -0.84
CA LEU A 169 -14.21 14.59 -1.21
C LEU A 169 -13.99 14.38 -2.73
N ALA A 170 -14.99 14.71 -3.55
CA ALA A 170 -14.91 14.56 -5.01
C ALA A 170 -13.76 15.39 -5.62
N ASP A 171 -13.53 16.59 -5.14
CA ASP A 171 -12.43 17.45 -5.60
C ASP A 171 -11.06 16.86 -5.24
N LEU A 172 -10.93 16.25 -4.08
CA LEU A 172 -9.72 15.52 -3.69
C LEU A 172 -9.45 14.34 -4.62
N LEU A 173 -10.50 13.63 -5.05
CA LEU A 173 -10.37 12.52 -6.00
C LEU A 173 -9.96 13.01 -7.39
N ALA A 174 -10.51 14.11 -7.87
CA ALA A 174 -10.13 14.71 -9.15
C ALA A 174 -8.65 15.11 -9.12
N ALA A 175 -8.23 15.89 -8.12
CA ALA A 175 -6.83 16.28 -7.92
C ALA A 175 -5.89 15.10 -7.76
N ALA A 176 -6.31 14.05 -7.05
CA ALA A 176 -5.54 12.82 -6.86
C ALA A 176 -5.33 12.06 -8.17
N SER A 177 -6.36 12.01 -9.01
CA SER A 177 -6.31 11.35 -10.32
C SER A 177 -5.42 12.12 -11.30
N GLU A 178 -5.51 13.45 -11.30
CA GLU A 178 -4.64 14.32 -12.11
C GLU A 178 -3.17 14.22 -11.68
N ALA A 179 -2.89 14.21 -10.37
CA ALA A 179 -1.54 14.07 -9.84
C ALA A 179 -0.93 12.70 -10.22
N ALA A 180 -1.70 11.62 -10.15
CA ALA A 180 -1.26 10.29 -10.57
C ALA A 180 -0.99 10.24 -12.09
N ALA A 181 -1.85 10.86 -12.90
CA ALA A 181 -1.65 10.97 -14.34
C ALA A 181 -0.39 11.79 -14.69
N ALA A 182 -0.14 12.88 -13.98
CA ALA A 182 1.04 13.72 -14.17
C ALA A 182 2.35 13.00 -13.77
N GLN A 183 2.33 12.22 -12.69
CA GLN A 183 3.48 11.40 -12.29
C GLN A 183 3.80 10.31 -13.32
N ASN A 184 2.77 9.67 -13.88
CA ASN A 184 2.94 8.68 -14.94
C ASN A 184 3.42 9.32 -16.25
N ALA A 185 2.94 10.52 -16.61
CA ALA A 185 3.42 11.28 -17.77
C ALA A 185 4.88 11.73 -17.61
N GLY A 186 5.30 12.09 -16.40
CA GLY A 186 6.70 12.45 -16.10
C GLY A 186 7.67 11.26 -16.17
N ALA A 187 7.21 10.07 -15.80
CA ALA A 187 7.96 8.83 -15.92
C ALA A 187 8.14 8.44 -17.40
N SER A 188 7.14 8.69 -18.24
CA SER A 188 7.20 8.45 -19.69
C SER A 188 8.22 9.36 -20.40
N ASN A 189 8.40 10.60 -19.95
CA ASN A 189 9.33 11.55 -20.56
C ASN A 189 10.81 11.32 -20.18
N ALA A 190 11.09 10.66 -19.06
CA ALA A 190 12.46 10.32 -18.65
C ALA A 190 13.03 9.11 -19.40
N GLY A 191 12.15 8.31 -20.04
CA GLY A 191 12.53 7.14 -20.88
C GLY A 191 12.67 7.43 -22.38
N GLN A 192 12.34 8.63 -22.85
CA GLN A 192 12.21 8.92 -24.29
C GLN A 192 13.48 9.40 -25.01
N THR A 193 14.64 9.37 -24.37
CA THR A 193 15.88 9.82 -25.04
C THR A 193 16.73 8.70 -25.64
N SER A 194 16.22 7.51 -25.87
CA SER A 194 17.02 6.42 -26.51
C SER A 194 16.23 5.40 -27.35
N ALA A 195 15.02 5.69 -27.82
CA ALA A 195 14.22 4.69 -28.56
C ALA A 195 13.65 5.17 -29.90
N ASP A 196 14.43 5.90 -30.69
CA ASP A 196 14.02 6.33 -32.05
C ASP A 196 14.72 5.57 -33.18
N GLU A 197 15.06 4.31 -32.98
CA GLU A 197 15.46 3.44 -34.08
C GLU A 197 15.27 1.97 -33.76
N LEU A 198 14.03 1.47 -33.76
CA LEU A 198 13.72 0.05 -34.09
C LEU A 198 12.19 -0.15 -33.99
N GLY A 199 11.55 -0.50 -35.12
CA GLY A 199 10.12 -0.71 -35.26
C GLY A 199 9.59 -1.90 -34.43
N GLY A 200 9.44 -1.69 -33.16
CA GLY A 200 8.82 -2.61 -32.20
C GLY A 200 7.93 -1.88 -31.20
N ALA A 201 6.91 -2.56 -30.66
CA ALA A 201 6.04 -2.01 -29.62
C ALA A 201 6.89 -1.43 -28.47
N THR A 202 6.54 -0.23 -27.99
CA THR A 202 7.24 0.39 -26.88
C THR A 202 7.09 -0.44 -25.60
N LEU A 203 8.01 -0.33 -24.66
CA LEU A 203 7.96 -1.01 -23.35
C LEU A 203 6.62 -0.83 -22.66
N GLU A 204 6.07 0.39 -22.69
CA GLU A 204 4.75 0.71 -22.13
C GLU A 204 3.61 -0.06 -22.81
N GLN A 205 3.64 -0.14 -24.14
CA GLN A 205 2.61 -0.88 -24.89
C GLN A 205 2.63 -2.37 -24.56
N LEU A 206 3.81 -2.94 -24.36
CA LEU A 206 3.96 -4.34 -23.98
C LEU A 206 3.47 -4.58 -22.54
N ILE A 207 3.75 -3.67 -21.60
CA ILE A 207 3.24 -3.75 -20.21
C ILE A 207 1.70 -3.66 -20.17
N VAL A 208 1.13 -2.72 -20.91
CA VAL A 208 -0.35 -2.57 -21.01
C VAL A 208 -0.98 -3.81 -21.64
N THR A 209 -0.35 -4.36 -22.68
CA THR A 209 -0.82 -5.57 -23.37
C THR A 209 -0.75 -6.78 -22.44
N ALA A 210 0.35 -6.99 -21.72
CA ALA A 210 0.50 -8.05 -20.74
C ALA A 210 -0.56 -7.98 -19.62
N ASN A 211 -0.83 -6.79 -19.10
CA ASN A 211 -1.85 -6.60 -18.06
C ASN A 211 -3.27 -6.89 -18.59
N ARG A 212 -3.58 -6.51 -19.83
CA ARG A 212 -4.86 -6.81 -20.47
C ARG A 212 -5.04 -8.32 -20.66
N GLN A 213 -4.03 -9.02 -21.17
CA GLN A 213 -4.05 -10.48 -21.38
C GLN A 213 -4.22 -11.22 -20.06
N TYR A 214 -3.51 -10.82 -19.01
CA TYR A 214 -3.68 -11.38 -17.67
C TYR A 214 -5.10 -11.20 -17.13
N THR A 215 -5.69 -10.01 -17.31
CA THR A 215 -7.06 -9.71 -16.86
C THR A 215 -8.09 -10.55 -17.65
N ALA A 216 -7.88 -10.73 -18.95
CA ALA A 216 -8.73 -11.57 -19.81
C ALA A 216 -8.62 -13.05 -19.38
N ALA A 217 -7.42 -13.57 -19.17
CA ALA A 217 -7.20 -14.92 -18.65
C ALA A 217 -7.95 -15.15 -17.33
N GLN A 218 -7.88 -14.22 -16.39
CA GLN A 218 -8.62 -14.27 -15.12
C GLN A 218 -10.15 -14.30 -15.31
N ALA A 219 -10.67 -13.60 -16.32
CA ALA A 219 -12.10 -13.62 -16.65
C ALA A 219 -12.52 -14.99 -17.21
N HIS A 220 -11.74 -15.56 -18.12
CA HIS A 220 -11.98 -16.89 -18.70
C HIS A 220 -11.88 -18.00 -17.64
N LEU A 221 -10.92 -17.89 -16.70
CA LEU A 221 -10.82 -18.82 -15.58
C LEU A 221 -12.09 -18.81 -14.71
N ARG A 222 -12.66 -17.62 -14.43
CA ARG A 222 -13.90 -17.50 -13.63
C ARG A 222 -15.14 -18.01 -14.37
N SER A 223 -15.17 -17.93 -15.70
CA SER A 223 -16.26 -18.44 -16.52
C SER A 223 -16.15 -19.95 -16.81
N GLY A 224 -15.03 -20.59 -16.43
CA GLY A 224 -14.77 -22.00 -16.70
C GLY A 224 -14.35 -22.30 -18.14
N ASP A 225 -14.00 -21.27 -18.92
CA ASP A 225 -13.50 -21.41 -20.29
C ASP A 225 -11.98 -21.64 -20.29
N TRP A 226 -11.61 -22.91 -20.13
CA TRP A 226 -10.21 -23.33 -20.03
C TRP A 226 -9.44 -23.19 -21.35
N ALA A 227 -10.11 -23.27 -22.49
CA ALA A 227 -9.46 -23.11 -23.79
C ALA A 227 -9.04 -21.66 -23.99
N ALA A 228 -9.97 -20.71 -23.81
CA ALA A 228 -9.67 -19.29 -23.90
C ALA A 228 -8.69 -18.82 -22.80
N TYR A 229 -8.72 -19.41 -21.60
CA TYR A 229 -7.70 -19.17 -20.58
C TYR A 229 -6.30 -19.57 -21.06
N GLY A 230 -6.16 -20.74 -21.70
CA GLY A 230 -4.89 -21.21 -22.27
C GLY A 230 -4.35 -20.26 -23.34
N ASP A 231 -5.20 -19.85 -24.27
CA ASP A 231 -4.84 -18.93 -25.36
C ASP A 231 -4.35 -17.57 -24.85
N GLU A 232 -5.02 -17.00 -23.83
CA GLU A 232 -4.60 -15.73 -23.21
C GLU A 232 -3.30 -15.87 -22.40
N MET A 233 -3.05 -17.02 -21.76
CA MET A 233 -1.79 -17.29 -21.06
C MET A 233 -0.62 -17.46 -22.02
N ASP A 234 -0.80 -18.10 -23.16
CA ASP A 234 0.22 -18.22 -24.20
C ASP A 234 0.55 -16.86 -24.82
N ALA A 235 -0.47 -16.03 -25.09
CA ALA A 235 -0.28 -14.65 -25.54
C ALA A 235 0.47 -13.80 -24.51
N LEU A 236 0.15 -13.92 -23.24
CA LEU A 236 0.85 -13.26 -22.14
C LEU A 236 2.32 -13.68 -22.07
N GLN A 237 2.60 -14.97 -22.19
CA GLN A 237 3.97 -15.49 -22.21
C GLN A 237 4.78 -14.91 -23.37
N ALA A 238 4.21 -14.83 -24.56
CA ALA A 238 4.87 -14.21 -25.72
C ALA A 238 5.19 -12.73 -25.48
N THR A 239 4.23 -11.99 -24.87
CA THR A 239 4.44 -10.56 -24.54
C THR A 239 5.54 -10.37 -23.48
N LEU A 240 5.59 -11.24 -22.46
CA LEU A 240 6.64 -11.24 -21.43
C LEU A 240 8.02 -11.58 -22.02
N GLN A 241 8.11 -12.50 -22.99
CA GLN A 241 9.35 -12.80 -23.70
C GLN A 241 9.88 -11.59 -24.48
N GLN A 242 8.99 -10.82 -25.12
CA GLN A 242 9.37 -9.58 -25.81
C GLN A 242 9.88 -8.52 -24.80
N LEU A 243 9.24 -8.42 -23.63
CA LEU A 243 9.69 -7.55 -22.54
C LEU A 243 11.10 -7.93 -22.06
N VAL A 244 11.37 -9.22 -21.87
CA VAL A 244 12.69 -9.74 -21.50
C VAL A 244 13.75 -9.38 -22.54
N GLN A 245 13.44 -9.52 -23.83
CA GLN A 245 14.35 -9.16 -24.90
C GLN A 245 14.68 -7.66 -24.93
N LEU A 246 13.69 -6.80 -24.65
CA LEU A 246 13.89 -5.35 -24.61
C LEU A 246 14.62 -4.86 -23.36
N THR A 247 14.40 -5.51 -22.21
CA THR A 247 14.98 -5.09 -20.93
C THR A 247 16.31 -5.77 -20.61
N GLY A 248 16.70 -6.83 -21.33
CA GLY A 248 17.93 -7.59 -21.08
C GLY A 248 17.94 -8.34 -19.74
N VAL A 249 16.80 -8.44 -19.04
CA VAL A 249 16.69 -9.19 -17.78
C VAL A 249 16.58 -10.68 -18.11
N ALA A 250 17.51 -11.50 -17.61
CA ALA A 250 17.46 -12.96 -17.81
C ALA A 250 16.18 -13.53 -17.17
N PRO A 251 15.46 -14.46 -17.85
CA PRO A 251 14.28 -15.10 -17.27
C PRO A 251 14.67 -15.86 -16.02
N VAL A 252 13.92 -15.68 -14.95
CA VAL A 252 13.98 -16.55 -13.77
C VAL A 252 13.45 -17.90 -14.24
N GLU A 253 14.31 -18.92 -14.32
CA GLU A 253 13.88 -20.29 -14.61
C GLU A 253 12.88 -20.72 -13.54
N THR A 254 11.62 -20.87 -13.93
CA THR A 254 10.60 -21.49 -13.11
C THR A 254 11.01 -22.97 -12.97
N PRO A 255 11.15 -23.54 -11.77
CA PRO A 255 11.44 -24.95 -11.63
C PRO A 255 10.33 -25.74 -12.33
N ALA A 256 10.73 -26.60 -13.26
CA ALA A 256 9.82 -27.49 -13.97
C ALA A 256 8.99 -28.27 -12.96
N ALA A 257 7.69 -28.28 -13.13
CA ALA A 257 6.78 -29.09 -12.34
C ALA A 257 7.25 -30.53 -12.40
N GLU A 258 7.68 -31.07 -11.29
CA GLU A 258 8.00 -32.50 -11.18
C GLU A 258 6.73 -33.28 -11.51
N THR A 259 6.78 -34.01 -12.61
CA THR A 259 5.79 -35.02 -12.95
C THR A 259 5.76 -36.05 -11.83
N PRO A 260 4.62 -36.33 -11.17
CA PRO A 260 4.57 -37.36 -10.15
C PRO A 260 4.95 -38.72 -10.77
N ALA A 261 6.00 -39.32 -10.26
CA ALA A 261 6.46 -40.62 -10.65
C ALA A 261 5.33 -41.65 -10.46
N ALA A 262 5.01 -42.38 -11.53
CA ALA A 262 4.04 -43.46 -11.49
C ALA A 262 4.47 -44.50 -10.41
N GLU A 263 3.59 -44.69 -9.44
CA GLU A 263 3.70 -45.70 -8.40
C GLU A 263 3.69 -47.06 -9.07
N THR A 264 4.84 -47.72 -9.13
CA THR A 264 4.96 -49.13 -9.54
C THR A 264 4.47 -50.02 -8.40
N THR A 265 3.27 -50.55 -8.57
CA THR A 265 2.71 -51.60 -7.71
C THR A 265 3.63 -52.86 -7.75
N PRO A 266 4.11 -53.39 -6.63
CA PRO A 266 4.86 -54.61 -6.65
C PRO A 266 3.94 -55.82 -6.91
N ALA A 267 4.35 -56.68 -7.84
CA ALA A 267 3.67 -57.91 -8.18
C ALA A 267 3.63 -58.89 -6.98
N PRO A 268 2.56 -59.71 -6.81
CA PRO A 268 2.46 -60.68 -5.74
C PRO A 268 3.42 -61.84 -5.96
N THR A 269 4.17 -62.16 -4.91
CA THR A 269 5.05 -63.33 -4.81
C THR A 269 4.21 -64.59 -4.78
N PRO A 270 4.54 -65.64 -5.52
CA PRO A 270 3.82 -66.94 -5.43
C PRO A 270 4.21 -67.67 -4.15
N GLU A 271 3.22 -68.08 -3.39
CA GLU A 271 3.28 -68.94 -2.24
C GLU A 271 3.68 -70.35 -2.68
N SER A 272 4.85 -70.82 -2.18
CA SER A 272 5.27 -72.21 -2.38
C SER A 272 4.63 -73.11 -1.32
N ALA A 273 3.93 -74.13 -1.76
CA ALA A 273 3.45 -75.24 -0.96
C ALA A 273 4.66 -76.14 -0.52
N GLU A 274 4.77 -76.36 0.79
CA GLU A 274 4.98 -77.68 1.45
C GLU A 274 4.77 -77.51 2.95
#